data_3cc7133bdc0000c7158d2d0c5632880d
#
_entry.id   3cc7133bdc0000c7158d2d0c5632880d
#
_cell.length_a   1.000
_cell.length_b   1.000
_cell.length_c   1.000
_cell.angle_alpha   90.00
_cell.angle_beta   90.00
_cell.angle_gamma   90.00
#
_symmetry.space_group_name_H-M   'P 1'
#
loop_
_entity.id
_entity.type
_entity.pdbx_description
1 polymer ?
#
loop_
_entity_poly.entity_id
_entity_poly.type
_entity_poly.pdbx_seq_one_letter_code
_entity_poly.pdbx_strand_id
1 'polypeptide(L)'
;MKNTKLMLLLAVVTLTAVSCGSKKETPKEEAPKMLVLYYSQTGNTKAVAEAIANKLGADIEEITMVDPYDPDFQATIDRCKKDQEQGVLPEILPVKADIANYDVIFLGFPVWFGTYAPPVTTFLNSADFSGKKIVPFCTFGSGGLESSVKDLAVAEPGAEILPGYGVRAARLEAMPKEVDNFLIANGFLEGEYVQLADFPVQHEASADEAAIFDAAVDGYPMIHAKAKTVASRDLPDGTEYLFTAVNLPREDKPDMPTDEIQVYVTVEKDKAPVFTKVIR
;
A
#
# COMPACT_ATOMS: atom_id res chain seq x y z
N MET A 1 -69.68 41.88 -8.74
CA MET A 1 -71.01 41.21 -9.11
C MET A 1 -70.87 40.75 -10.54
N LYS A 2 -71.14 39.48 -10.73
CA LYS A 2 -71.36 38.72 -11.98
C LYS A 2 -70.21 38.67 -13.02
N ASN A 3 -69.49 37.55 -12.96
CA ASN A 3 -68.59 37.01 -13.97
C ASN A 3 -69.30 36.50 -15.18
N THR A 4 -68.81 36.76 -16.36
CA THR A 4 -69.22 36.07 -17.56
C THR A 4 -67.94 35.36 -18.15
N LYS A 5 -67.99 34.03 -18.14
CA LYS A 5 -66.97 33.14 -18.75
C LYS A 5 -67.09 33.18 -20.25
N LEU A 6 -66.03 33.47 -20.94
CA LEU A 6 -65.92 33.27 -22.38
C LEU A 6 -65.05 32.02 -22.63
N MET A 7 -65.69 31.02 -23.18
CA MET A 7 -65.13 29.72 -23.52
C MET A 7 -64.62 29.78 -24.97
N LEU A 8 -63.26 29.76 -25.15
CA LEU A 8 -62.65 29.69 -26.49
C LEU A 8 -62.23 28.26 -26.74
N LEU A 9 -62.87 27.57 -27.65
CA LEU A 9 -62.48 26.25 -28.14
C LEU A 9 -61.33 26.43 -29.09
N LEU A 10 -60.15 25.90 -28.73
CA LEU A 10 -59.03 25.80 -29.66
C LEU A 10 -58.86 24.32 -30.03
N ALA A 11 -59.03 24.03 -31.32
CA ALA A 11 -58.81 22.71 -31.90
C ALA A 11 -57.30 22.37 -31.85
N VAL A 12 -56.94 21.30 -31.16
CA VAL A 12 -55.56 20.77 -31.13
C VAL A 12 -55.43 19.82 -32.32
N VAL A 13 -54.63 20.25 -33.31
CA VAL A 13 -54.12 19.36 -34.36
C VAL A 13 -52.90 18.62 -33.79
N THR A 14 -53.10 17.34 -33.50
CA THR A 14 -52.00 16.46 -33.09
C THR A 14 -51.19 16.04 -34.29
N LEU A 15 -50.02 16.71 -34.51
CA LEU A 15 -48.97 16.18 -35.38
C LEU A 15 -48.19 15.13 -34.57
N THR A 16 -48.38 13.86 -34.90
CA THR A 16 -47.55 12.77 -34.42
C THR A 16 -46.21 12.78 -35.20
N ALA A 17 -45.21 13.48 -34.67
CA ALA A 17 -43.84 13.32 -35.12
C ALA A 17 -43.29 12.01 -34.56
N VAL A 18 -43.18 10.99 -35.39
CA VAL A 18 -42.40 9.77 -35.07
C VAL A 18 -40.95 10.17 -35.08
N SER A 19 -40.44 10.52 -33.89
CA SER A 19 -38.99 10.71 -33.69
C SER A 19 -38.38 9.32 -33.48
N CYS A 20 -37.75 8.77 -34.52
CA CYS A 20 -36.78 7.71 -34.42
C CYS A 20 -35.53 8.25 -33.70
N GLY A 21 -35.61 8.33 -32.37
CA GLY A 21 -34.46 8.60 -31.53
C GLY A 21 -33.59 7.33 -31.47
N SER A 22 -32.57 7.25 -32.31
CA SER A 22 -31.44 6.36 -32.05
C SER A 22 -30.86 6.74 -30.69
N LYS A 23 -31.10 5.92 -29.67
CA LYS A 23 -30.33 5.97 -28.43
C LYS A 23 -28.86 5.81 -28.84
N LYS A 24 -28.10 6.89 -28.75
CA LYS A 24 -26.63 6.76 -28.66
C LYS A 24 -26.39 5.96 -27.41
N GLU A 25 -26.06 4.68 -27.56
CA GLU A 25 -25.44 3.92 -26.50
C GLU A 25 -24.16 4.67 -26.13
N THR A 26 -24.10 5.18 -24.90
CA THR A 26 -22.86 5.63 -24.31
C THR A 26 -21.90 4.45 -24.41
N PRO A 27 -20.67 4.63 -24.92
CA PRO A 27 -19.68 3.56 -24.94
C PRO A 27 -19.57 3.04 -23.51
N LYS A 28 -19.79 1.74 -23.34
CA LYS A 28 -19.56 1.08 -22.07
C LYS A 28 -18.06 1.25 -21.81
N GLU A 29 -17.71 2.03 -20.80
CA GLU A 29 -16.33 2.21 -20.38
C GLU A 29 -15.79 0.81 -20.08
N GLU A 30 -14.81 0.36 -20.85
CA GLU A 30 -14.19 -0.94 -20.60
C GLU A 30 -13.52 -0.89 -19.24
N ALA A 31 -13.64 -1.98 -18.46
CA ALA A 31 -12.98 -2.07 -17.18
C ALA A 31 -11.46 -1.89 -17.35
N PRO A 32 -10.79 -1.16 -16.46
CA PRO A 32 -9.35 -0.91 -16.57
C PRO A 32 -8.58 -2.22 -16.60
N LYS A 33 -7.64 -2.34 -17.52
CA LYS A 33 -6.77 -3.49 -17.60
C LYS A 33 -5.67 -3.39 -16.54
N MET A 34 -5.57 -4.40 -15.70
CA MET A 34 -4.71 -4.40 -14.52
C MET A 34 -3.59 -5.44 -14.61
N LEU A 35 -2.39 -5.06 -14.19
CA LEU A 35 -1.23 -5.93 -14.06
C LEU A 35 -0.74 -5.88 -12.61
N VAL A 36 -0.47 -7.04 -12.03
CA VAL A 36 0.29 -7.17 -10.78
C VAL A 36 1.72 -7.55 -11.13
N LEU A 37 2.62 -6.61 -10.96
CA LEU A 37 4.03 -6.80 -11.22
C LEU A 37 4.80 -6.71 -9.91
N TYR A 38 5.70 -7.65 -9.63
CA TYR A 38 6.38 -7.69 -8.33
C TYR A 38 7.78 -8.30 -8.41
N TYR A 39 8.63 -7.89 -7.46
CA TYR A 39 9.85 -8.61 -7.09
C TYR A 39 9.68 -9.25 -5.71
N SER A 40 10.17 -10.47 -5.53
CA SER A 40 10.10 -11.16 -4.25
C SER A 40 11.35 -11.99 -3.99
N GLN A 41 12.09 -11.71 -2.90
CA GLN A 41 13.29 -12.46 -2.51
C GLN A 41 12.95 -13.75 -1.73
N THR A 42 11.99 -13.65 -0.80
CA THR A 42 11.69 -14.73 0.16
C THR A 42 10.27 -15.30 0.01
N GLY A 43 9.55 -14.91 -1.04
CA GLY A 43 8.17 -15.33 -1.28
C GLY A 43 7.10 -14.47 -0.59
N ASN A 44 7.46 -13.58 0.34
CA ASN A 44 6.48 -12.78 1.09
C ASN A 44 5.72 -11.80 0.18
N THR A 45 6.43 -11.03 -0.65
CA THR A 45 5.80 -10.11 -1.62
C THR A 45 5.00 -10.87 -2.66
N LYS A 46 5.49 -12.04 -3.10
CA LYS A 46 4.76 -12.95 -3.99
C LYS A 46 3.40 -13.35 -3.43
N ALA A 47 3.32 -13.72 -2.14
CA ALA A 47 2.06 -14.08 -1.50
C ALA A 47 1.03 -12.93 -1.55
N VAL A 48 1.48 -11.69 -1.34
CA VAL A 48 0.62 -10.49 -1.46
C VAL A 48 0.20 -10.27 -2.91
N ALA A 49 1.14 -10.41 -3.86
CA ALA A 49 0.87 -10.26 -5.30
C ALA A 49 -0.19 -11.26 -5.79
N GLU A 50 -0.05 -12.53 -5.42
CA GLU A 50 -1.02 -13.58 -5.75
C GLU A 50 -2.40 -13.31 -5.13
N ALA A 51 -2.46 -12.80 -3.90
CA ALA A 51 -3.71 -12.44 -3.26
C ALA A 51 -4.43 -11.31 -4.02
N ILE A 52 -3.72 -10.25 -4.39
CA ILE A 52 -4.26 -9.13 -5.18
C ILE A 52 -4.72 -9.62 -6.56
N ALA A 53 -3.87 -10.32 -7.29
CA ALA A 53 -4.17 -10.80 -8.64
C ALA A 53 -5.39 -11.72 -8.68
N ASN A 54 -5.49 -12.65 -7.73
CA ASN A 54 -6.62 -13.58 -7.63
C ASN A 54 -7.95 -12.86 -7.34
N LYS A 55 -7.94 -11.83 -6.48
CA LYS A 55 -9.15 -11.07 -6.15
C LYS A 55 -9.63 -10.19 -7.31
N LEU A 56 -8.71 -9.65 -8.09
CA LEU A 56 -9.02 -8.75 -9.20
C LEU A 56 -9.15 -9.47 -10.55
N GLY A 57 -8.73 -10.73 -10.65
CA GLY A 57 -8.59 -11.41 -11.93
C GLY A 57 -7.56 -10.72 -12.86
N ALA A 58 -6.56 -10.08 -12.26
CA ALA A 58 -5.54 -9.32 -12.97
C ALA A 58 -4.42 -10.23 -13.50
N ASP A 59 -3.77 -9.79 -14.58
CA ASP A 59 -2.54 -10.42 -15.03
C ASP A 59 -1.46 -10.30 -13.95
N ILE A 60 -0.57 -11.28 -13.84
CA ILE A 60 0.49 -11.28 -12.83
C ILE A 60 1.82 -11.69 -13.43
N GLU A 61 2.89 -10.96 -13.09
CA GLU A 61 4.25 -11.29 -13.53
C GLU A 61 5.29 -10.93 -12.46
N GLU A 62 6.33 -11.74 -12.36
CA GLU A 62 7.44 -11.55 -11.43
C GLU A 62 8.65 -10.91 -12.14
N ILE A 63 9.19 -9.85 -11.55
CA ILE A 63 10.49 -9.29 -11.95
C ILE A 63 11.55 -10.29 -11.50
N THR A 64 12.23 -10.91 -12.46
CA THR A 64 13.22 -11.95 -12.20
C THR A 64 14.62 -11.43 -12.50
N MET A 65 15.57 -11.64 -11.60
CA MET A 65 16.97 -11.27 -11.80
C MET A 65 17.70 -12.30 -12.66
N VAL A 66 18.67 -11.83 -13.46
CA VAL A 66 19.59 -12.70 -14.20
C VAL A 66 20.50 -13.47 -13.25
N ASP A 67 21.02 -12.76 -12.24
CA ASP A 67 21.85 -13.30 -11.16
C ASP A 67 21.18 -13.01 -9.80
N PRO A 68 20.35 -13.93 -9.26
CA PRO A 68 19.59 -13.72 -8.03
C PRO A 68 20.47 -13.42 -6.82
N TYR A 69 19.92 -12.68 -5.86
CA TYR A 69 20.56 -12.53 -4.56
C TYR A 69 20.60 -13.87 -3.82
N ASP A 70 21.64 -14.02 -2.98
CA ASP A 70 21.76 -15.17 -2.09
C ASP A 70 20.56 -15.20 -1.11
N PRO A 71 19.98 -16.38 -0.79
CA PRO A 71 18.96 -16.50 0.24
C PRO A 71 19.45 -16.11 1.65
N ASP A 72 20.75 -16.09 1.90
CA ASP A 72 21.30 -15.60 3.15
C ASP A 72 21.13 -14.08 3.29
N PHE A 73 20.60 -13.66 4.43
CA PHE A 73 20.28 -12.26 4.70
C PHE A 73 21.51 -11.35 4.68
N GLN A 74 22.62 -11.81 5.30
CA GLN A 74 23.84 -11.00 5.37
C GLN A 74 24.51 -10.89 3.99
N ALA A 75 24.57 -11.98 3.24
CA ALA A 75 25.10 -11.98 1.88
C ALA A 75 24.30 -11.06 0.95
N THR A 76 22.98 -11.03 1.08
CA THR A 76 22.12 -10.07 0.35
C THR A 76 22.48 -8.63 0.70
N ILE A 77 22.61 -8.30 2.00
CA ILE A 77 22.99 -6.95 2.45
C ILE A 77 24.35 -6.55 1.90
N ASP A 78 25.36 -7.43 1.99
CA ASP A 78 26.73 -7.14 1.59
C ASP A 78 26.80 -6.89 0.08
N ARG A 79 26.11 -7.72 -0.72
CA ARG A 79 26.01 -7.51 -2.16
C ARG A 79 25.29 -6.21 -2.50
N CYS A 80 24.14 -5.91 -1.88
CA CYS A 80 23.43 -4.65 -2.13
C CYS A 80 24.27 -3.43 -1.81
N LYS A 81 25.01 -3.43 -0.71
CA LYS A 81 25.91 -2.33 -0.35
C LYS A 81 27.02 -2.16 -1.37
N LYS A 82 27.64 -3.26 -1.78
CA LYS A 82 28.69 -3.24 -2.79
C LYS A 82 28.17 -2.69 -4.12
N ASP A 83 27.00 -3.16 -4.58
CA ASP A 83 26.39 -2.72 -5.83
C ASP A 83 26.04 -1.21 -5.74
N GLN A 84 25.53 -0.75 -4.60
CA GLN A 84 25.23 0.66 -4.35
C GLN A 84 26.48 1.55 -4.33
N GLU A 85 27.56 1.11 -3.68
CA GLU A 85 28.85 1.82 -3.67
C GLU A 85 29.45 1.95 -5.08
N GLN A 86 29.19 0.97 -5.94
CA GLN A 86 29.65 0.95 -7.33
C GLN A 86 28.68 1.64 -8.30
N GLY A 87 27.51 2.08 -7.85
CA GLY A 87 26.46 2.64 -8.69
C GLY A 87 25.88 1.64 -9.70
N VAL A 88 25.90 0.34 -9.38
CA VAL A 88 25.44 -0.73 -10.24
C VAL A 88 24.03 -1.17 -9.82
N LEU A 89 23.14 -1.33 -10.79
CA LEU A 89 21.84 -1.96 -10.59
C LEU A 89 21.88 -3.42 -11.05
N PRO A 90 21.15 -4.33 -10.38
CA PRO A 90 21.09 -5.72 -10.78
C PRO A 90 20.40 -5.87 -12.15
N GLU A 91 20.92 -6.76 -12.98
CA GLU A 91 20.31 -7.11 -14.26
C GLU A 91 19.07 -7.97 -14.04
N ILE A 92 17.99 -7.67 -14.77
CA ILE A 92 16.74 -8.43 -14.74
C ILE A 92 16.46 -9.09 -16.09
N LEU A 93 15.74 -10.19 -16.07
CA LEU A 93 15.20 -10.78 -17.28
C LEU A 93 14.12 -9.86 -17.86
N PRO A 94 13.93 -9.85 -19.19
CA PRO A 94 12.86 -9.06 -19.80
C PRO A 94 11.50 -9.42 -19.23
N VAL A 95 10.75 -8.41 -18.78
CA VAL A 95 9.34 -8.54 -18.43
C VAL A 95 8.56 -8.77 -19.73
N LYS A 96 7.66 -9.75 -19.74
CA LYS A 96 6.90 -10.14 -20.92
C LYS A 96 5.67 -9.27 -21.13
N ALA A 97 5.09 -8.77 -20.04
CA ALA A 97 3.94 -7.88 -20.09
C ALA A 97 4.34 -6.55 -20.74
N ASP A 98 3.63 -6.17 -21.78
CA ASP A 98 3.77 -4.86 -22.40
C ASP A 98 2.98 -3.83 -21.54
N ILE A 99 3.69 -3.00 -20.81
CA ILE A 99 3.14 -2.00 -19.88
C ILE A 99 2.17 -1.04 -20.59
N ALA A 100 2.39 -0.77 -21.87
CA ALA A 100 1.50 0.10 -22.65
C ALA A 100 0.05 -0.40 -22.69
N ASN A 101 -0.16 -1.71 -22.56
CA ASN A 101 -1.47 -2.35 -22.62
C ASN A 101 -2.26 -2.33 -21.31
N TYR A 102 -1.74 -1.73 -20.24
CA TYR A 102 -2.37 -1.70 -18.91
C TYR A 102 -2.66 -0.26 -18.48
N ASP A 103 -3.77 -0.09 -17.77
CA ASP A 103 -4.18 1.20 -17.19
C ASP A 103 -3.69 1.34 -15.76
N VAL A 104 -3.65 0.21 -15.03
CA VAL A 104 -3.28 0.15 -13.61
C VAL A 104 -2.23 -0.93 -13.39
N ILE A 105 -1.14 -0.55 -12.75
CA ILE A 105 -0.05 -1.46 -12.37
C ILE A 105 0.05 -1.52 -10.84
N PHE A 106 -0.27 -2.68 -10.27
CA PHE A 106 0.05 -3.00 -8.88
C PHE A 106 1.52 -3.37 -8.82
N LEU A 107 2.35 -2.51 -8.20
CA LEU A 107 3.80 -2.70 -8.14
C LEU A 107 4.23 -3.19 -6.76
N GLY A 108 4.70 -4.43 -6.69
CA GLY A 108 5.06 -5.13 -5.45
C GLY A 108 6.56 -5.24 -5.21
N PHE A 109 7.01 -4.98 -3.97
CA PHE A 109 8.41 -5.06 -3.61
C PHE A 109 8.64 -5.33 -2.12
N PRO A 110 9.76 -5.97 -1.74
CA PRO A 110 10.26 -5.90 -0.39
C PRO A 110 10.94 -4.55 -0.16
N VAL A 111 10.77 -3.97 1.03
CA VAL A 111 11.47 -2.73 1.42
C VAL A 111 12.87 -3.08 1.88
N TRP A 112 13.88 -2.54 1.18
CA TRP A 112 15.29 -2.65 1.51
C TRP A 112 15.89 -1.26 1.68
N PHE A 113 16.62 -1.04 2.77
CA PHE A 113 17.24 0.26 3.08
C PHE A 113 16.28 1.46 3.05
N GLY A 114 15.00 1.21 3.39
CA GLY A 114 13.97 2.24 3.48
C GLY A 114 13.24 2.55 2.18
N THR A 115 13.56 1.87 1.07
CA THR A 115 12.90 2.03 -0.23
C THR A 115 12.65 0.68 -0.90
N TYR A 116 12.15 0.67 -2.13
CA TYR A 116 11.96 -0.56 -2.90
C TYR A 116 13.28 -1.23 -3.29
N ALA A 117 13.27 -2.56 -3.38
CA ALA A 117 14.47 -3.35 -3.70
C ALA A 117 15.04 -3.01 -5.09
N PRO A 118 16.39 -3.06 -5.29
CA PRO A 118 17.07 -2.62 -6.51
C PRO A 118 16.56 -3.23 -7.83
N PRO A 119 16.09 -4.48 -7.91
CA PRO A 119 15.51 -5.02 -9.15
C PRO A 119 14.31 -4.22 -9.65
N VAL A 120 13.54 -3.61 -8.74
CA VAL A 120 12.40 -2.73 -9.09
C VAL A 120 12.92 -1.44 -9.71
N THR A 121 14.02 -0.86 -9.20
CA THR A 121 14.66 0.30 -9.82
C THR A 121 15.11 0.00 -11.26
N THR A 122 15.71 -1.17 -11.49
CA THR A 122 16.10 -1.60 -12.83
C THR A 122 14.90 -1.66 -13.76
N PHE A 123 13.78 -2.21 -13.28
CA PHE A 123 12.55 -2.31 -14.06
C PHE A 123 11.95 -0.92 -14.37
N LEU A 124 11.81 -0.05 -13.38
CA LEU A 124 11.29 1.31 -13.56
C LEU A 124 12.08 2.09 -14.62
N ASN A 125 13.42 1.97 -14.61
CA ASN A 125 14.28 2.60 -15.61
C ASN A 125 14.10 2.05 -17.04
N SER A 126 13.42 0.92 -17.22
CA SER A 126 13.27 0.23 -18.51
C SER A 126 11.88 0.36 -19.13
N ALA A 127 10.91 0.94 -18.44
CA ALA A 127 9.52 1.02 -18.87
C ALA A 127 8.99 2.46 -18.77
N ASP A 128 7.94 2.77 -19.55
CA ASP A 128 7.25 4.07 -19.53
C ASP A 128 5.90 3.92 -18.81
N PHE A 129 5.77 4.64 -17.69
CA PHE A 129 4.55 4.66 -16.87
C PHE A 129 3.74 5.95 -17.07
N SER A 130 4.05 6.78 -18.05
CA SER A 130 3.33 8.02 -18.32
C SER A 130 1.84 7.79 -18.51
N GLY A 131 1.02 8.49 -17.71
CA GLY A 131 -0.44 8.37 -17.74
C GLY A 131 -1.01 7.10 -17.13
N LYS A 132 -0.17 6.24 -16.53
CA LYS A 132 -0.60 5.03 -15.83
C LYS A 132 -0.89 5.31 -14.36
N LYS A 133 -1.71 4.46 -13.73
CA LYS A 133 -1.88 4.41 -12.29
C LYS A 133 -0.97 3.34 -11.71
N ILE A 134 -0.13 3.71 -10.74
CA ILE A 134 0.70 2.75 -10.00
C ILE A 134 0.15 2.62 -8.59
N VAL A 135 -0.15 1.40 -8.19
CA VAL A 135 -0.64 1.03 -6.86
C VAL A 135 0.46 0.25 -6.14
N PRO A 136 1.28 0.90 -5.31
CA PRO A 136 2.39 0.20 -4.66
C PRO A 136 1.89 -0.73 -3.56
N PHE A 137 2.51 -1.90 -3.44
CA PHE A 137 2.36 -2.76 -2.28
C PHE A 137 3.71 -3.33 -1.86
N CYS A 138 3.92 -3.49 -0.56
CA CYS A 138 5.23 -3.92 -0.09
C CYS A 138 5.18 -4.83 1.14
N THR A 139 6.26 -5.59 1.30
CA THR A 139 6.54 -6.33 2.52
C THR A 139 7.80 -5.79 3.17
N PHE A 140 7.84 -5.77 4.49
CA PHE A 140 8.95 -5.18 5.24
C PHE A 140 9.16 -5.86 6.60
N GLY A 141 10.32 -5.60 7.19
CA GLY A 141 10.62 -5.99 8.58
C GLY A 141 9.99 -5.01 9.58
N SER A 142 10.12 -3.70 9.35
CA SER A 142 9.66 -2.68 10.31
C SER A 142 8.82 -1.55 9.70
N GLY A 143 8.90 -1.28 8.39
CA GLY A 143 8.19 -0.19 7.73
C GLY A 143 8.84 0.18 6.41
N GLY A 144 8.50 1.37 5.86
CA GLY A 144 9.10 1.92 4.66
C GLY A 144 8.15 2.08 3.47
N LEU A 145 6.84 1.81 3.64
CA LEU A 145 5.86 2.09 2.58
C LEU A 145 5.85 3.57 2.21
N GLU A 146 5.77 4.44 3.19
CA GLU A 146 5.64 5.89 3.01
C GLU A 146 6.86 6.49 2.29
N SER A 147 8.07 6.05 2.64
CA SER A 147 9.30 6.47 1.95
C SER A 147 9.38 5.90 0.54
N SER A 148 9.06 4.62 0.35
CA SER A 148 9.04 3.98 -0.96
C SER A 148 8.04 4.64 -1.92
N VAL A 149 6.86 5.05 -1.43
CA VAL A 149 5.86 5.78 -2.22
C VAL A 149 6.39 7.15 -2.66
N LYS A 150 7.09 7.86 -1.77
CA LYS A 150 7.73 9.15 -2.13
C LYS A 150 8.81 8.96 -3.19
N ASP A 151 9.67 7.95 -3.02
CA ASP A 151 10.73 7.66 -3.99
C ASP A 151 10.14 7.25 -5.34
N LEU A 152 9.07 6.46 -5.34
CA LEU A 152 8.36 6.06 -6.55
C LEU A 152 7.73 7.26 -7.27
N ALA A 153 7.13 8.21 -6.54
CA ALA A 153 6.58 9.42 -7.13
C ALA A 153 7.66 10.34 -7.73
N VAL A 154 8.88 10.30 -7.20
CA VAL A 154 10.03 11.02 -7.77
C VAL A 154 10.56 10.29 -9.00
N ALA A 155 10.60 8.96 -8.99
CA ALA A 155 11.09 8.15 -10.11
C ALA A 155 10.13 8.22 -11.32
N GLU A 156 8.83 8.22 -11.07
CA GLU A 156 7.78 8.15 -12.09
C GLU A 156 6.83 9.37 -12.04
N PRO A 157 7.34 10.58 -12.36
CA PRO A 157 6.55 11.82 -12.26
C PRO A 157 5.41 11.90 -13.29
N GLY A 158 5.41 11.04 -14.30
CA GLY A 158 4.37 10.91 -15.31
C GLY A 158 3.22 10.00 -14.94
N ALA A 159 3.36 9.22 -13.84
CA ALA A 159 2.35 8.29 -13.35
C ALA A 159 1.53 8.89 -12.20
N GLU A 160 0.31 8.42 -12.03
CA GLU A 160 -0.50 8.68 -10.83
C GLU A 160 -0.20 7.61 -9.78
N ILE A 161 0.46 7.98 -8.67
CA ILE A 161 0.75 7.04 -7.60
C ILE A 161 -0.43 7.03 -6.61
N LEU A 162 -1.12 5.90 -6.53
CA LEU A 162 -2.26 5.71 -5.64
C LEU A 162 -1.80 5.28 -4.23
N PRO A 163 -2.69 5.38 -3.22
CA PRO A 163 -2.40 4.86 -1.88
C PRO A 163 -1.98 3.39 -1.94
N GLY A 164 -0.89 3.06 -1.23
CA GLY A 164 -0.30 1.74 -1.24
C GLY A 164 -0.72 0.87 -0.06
N TYR A 165 -0.36 -0.42 -0.13
CA TYR A 165 -0.50 -1.40 0.94
C TYR A 165 0.86 -1.88 1.42
N GLY A 166 1.03 -2.04 2.73
CA GLY A 166 2.27 -2.55 3.29
C GLY A 166 2.03 -3.47 4.49
N VAL A 167 2.71 -4.61 4.51
CA VAL A 167 2.59 -5.58 5.60
C VAL A 167 3.95 -6.08 6.06
N ARG A 168 4.10 -6.25 7.37
CA ARG A 168 5.28 -6.92 7.93
C ARG A 168 5.30 -8.39 7.50
N ALA A 169 6.48 -8.88 7.12
CA ALA A 169 6.68 -10.30 6.82
C ALA A 169 6.18 -11.23 7.96
N ALA A 170 6.36 -10.80 9.22
CA ALA A 170 5.89 -11.53 10.40
C ALA A 170 4.36 -11.50 10.61
N ARG A 171 3.61 -10.75 9.80
CA ARG A 171 2.14 -10.58 9.92
C ARG A 171 1.38 -10.99 8.67
N LEU A 172 1.96 -11.77 7.79
CA LEU A 172 1.32 -12.20 6.54
C LEU A 172 0.00 -12.95 6.74
N GLU A 173 -0.24 -13.53 7.90
CA GLU A 173 -1.53 -14.16 8.24
C GLU A 173 -2.71 -13.17 8.26
N ALA A 174 -2.46 -11.88 8.55
CA ALA A 174 -3.48 -10.83 8.53
C ALA A 174 -3.77 -10.32 7.11
N MET A 175 -2.85 -10.53 6.17
CA MET A 175 -2.87 -9.98 4.81
C MET A 175 -4.17 -10.22 4.04
N PRO A 176 -4.84 -11.38 4.08
CA PRO A 176 -6.03 -11.60 3.25
C PRO A 176 -7.17 -10.62 3.53
N LYS A 177 -7.42 -10.29 4.82
CA LYS A 177 -8.43 -9.30 5.21
C LYS A 177 -7.97 -7.87 4.90
N GLU A 178 -6.69 -7.58 5.16
CA GLU A 178 -6.11 -6.27 4.92
C GLU A 178 -6.09 -5.92 3.43
N VAL A 179 -5.81 -6.88 2.55
CA VAL A 179 -5.86 -6.72 1.09
C VAL A 179 -7.28 -6.44 0.62
N ASP A 180 -8.31 -7.12 1.15
CA ASP A 180 -9.70 -6.82 0.81
C ASP A 180 -10.05 -5.37 1.12
N ASN A 181 -9.78 -4.93 2.34
CA ASN A 181 -10.05 -3.57 2.77
C ASN A 181 -9.27 -2.53 1.94
N PHE A 182 -8.01 -2.83 1.62
CA PHE A 182 -7.16 -2.00 0.76
C PHE A 182 -7.73 -1.86 -0.66
N LEU A 183 -8.16 -2.95 -1.29
CA LEU A 183 -8.74 -2.93 -2.63
C LEU A 183 -10.09 -2.22 -2.67
N ILE A 184 -10.93 -2.40 -1.63
CA ILE A 184 -12.19 -1.69 -1.48
C ILE A 184 -11.95 -0.18 -1.30
N ALA A 185 -10.99 0.20 -0.45
CA ALA A 185 -10.64 1.60 -0.18
C ALA A 185 -10.19 2.35 -1.45
N ASN A 186 -9.53 1.65 -2.37
CA ASN A 186 -9.07 2.21 -3.65
C ASN A 186 -10.08 2.02 -4.80
N GLY A 187 -11.27 1.47 -4.54
CA GLY A 187 -12.32 1.29 -5.56
C GLY A 187 -12.06 0.18 -6.57
N PHE A 188 -11.13 -0.75 -6.27
CA PHE A 188 -10.84 -1.91 -7.12
C PHE A 188 -11.70 -3.13 -6.81
N LEU A 189 -12.32 -3.17 -5.64
CA LEU A 189 -13.21 -4.23 -5.20
C LEU A 189 -14.48 -3.62 -4.63
N GLU A 190 -15.63 -4.22 -4.91
CA GLU A 190 -16.89 -3.85 -4.27
C GLU A 190 -16.94 -4.37 -2.83
N GLY A 191 -17.43 -3.57 -1.90
CA GLY A 191 -17.55 -3.96 -0.50
C GLY A 191 -17.77 -2.75 0.42
N GLU A 192 -17.93 -3.03 1.69
CA GLU A 192 -18.00 -2.00 2.71
C GLU A 192 -16.58 -1.70 3.22
N TYR A 193 -16.14 -0.45 3.00
CA TYR A 193 -14.86 0.00 3.52
C TYR A 193 -14.95 0.28 5.02
N VAL A 194 -14.11 -0.40 5.78
CA VAL A 194 -13.98 -0.15 7.22
C VAL A 194 -13.05 1.05 7.43
N GLN A 195 -13.65 2.22 7.55
CA GLN A 195 -12.89 3.42 7.89
C GLN A 195 -12.61 3.45 9.39
N LEU A 196 -11.32 3.48 9.74
CA LEU A 196 -10.90 3.65 11.11
C LEU A 196 -10.99 5.13 11.52
N ALA A 197 -11.34 5.38 12.77
CA ALA A 197 -11.27 6.73 13.33
C ALA A 197 -9.82 7.24 13.35
N ASP A 198 -9.66 8.55 13.30
CA ASP A 198 -8.35 9.16 13.53
C ASP A 198 -7.86 8.88 14.95
N PHE A 199 -6.55 8.84 15.13
CA PHE A 199 -6.01 8.77 16.49
C PHE A 199 -6.32 10.06 17.26
N PRO A 200 -6.77 9.94 18.52
CA PRO A 200 -6.92 11.12 19.39
C PRO A 200 -5.55 11.74 19.69
N VAL A 201 -5.57 12.88 20.40
CA VAL A 201 -4.34 13.50 20.90
C VAL A 201 -3.61 12.51 21.81
N GLN A 202 -2.31 12.33 21.58
CA GLN A 202 -1.47 11.46 22.40
C GLN A 202 -1.35 12.00 23.83
N HIS A 203 -1.31 11.11 24.79
CA HIS A 203 -1.03 11.35 26.20
C HIS A 203 0.24 10.61 26.64
N GLU A 204 0.77 10.93 27.81
CA GLU A 204 1.91 10.21 28.39
C GLU A 204 1.53 8.75 28.63
N ALA A 205 2.40 7.84 28.16
CA ALA A 205 2.13 6.41 28.28
C ALA A 205 2.13 5.96 29.75
N SER A 206 1.03 5.37 30.20
CA SER A 206 0.93 4.69 31.49
C SER A 206 1.84 3.47 31.55
N ALA A 207 2.02 2.90 32.76
CA ALA A 207 2.82 1.69 32.93
C ALA A 207 2.24 0.49 32.16
N ASP A 208 0.91 0.36 32.10
CA ASP A 208 0.24 -0.72 31.36
C ASP A 208 0.40 -0.56 29.85
N GLU A 209 0.27 0.67 29.33
CA GLU A 209 0.49 0.96 27.92
C GLU A 209 1.95 0.78 27.51
N ALA A 210 2.91 1.17 28.37
CA ALA A 210 4.32 0.92 28.14
C ALA A 210 4.62 -0.59 28.09
N ALA A 211 3.97 -1.40 28.93
CA ALA A 211 4.10 -2.85 28.89
C ALA A 211 3.55 -3.47 27.57
N ILE A 212 2.49 -2.88 26.97
CA ILE A 212 2.00 -3.27 25.63
C ILE A 212 3.07 -2.99 24.58
N PHE A 213 3.70 -1.80 24.62
CA PHE A 213 4.79 -1.43 23.73
C PHE A 213 5.95 -2.41 23.86
N ASP A 214 6.44 -2.64 25.08
CA ASP A 214 7.58 -3.51 25.34
C ASP A 214 7.31 -4.94 24.85
N ALA A 215 6.13 -5.48 25.13
CA ALA A 215 5.74 -6.81 24.64
C ALA A 215 5.67 -6.88 23.12
N ALA A 216 5.22 -5.81 22.45
CA ALA A 216 5.10 -5.78 21.00
C ALA A 216 6.45 -5.75 20.27
N VAL A 217 7.48 -5.14 20.87
CA VAL A 217 8.81 -4.99 20.28
C VAL A 217 9.83 -6.01 20.79
N ASP A 218 9.43 -6.82 21.78
CA ASP A 218 10.32 -7.81 22.38
C ASP A 218 10.94 -8.74 21.31
N GLY A 219 12.24 -8.99 21.45
CA GLY A 219 13.00 -9.82 20.52
C GLY A 219 13.23 -9.23 19.13
N TYR A 220 12.77 -8.01 18.84
CA TYR A 220 13.04 -7.37 17.55
C TYR A 220 14.27 -6.46 17.62
N PRO A 221 15.42 -6.84 17.00
CA PRO A 221 16.71 -6.21 17.25
C PRO A 221 16.84 -4.79 16.68
N MET A 222 15.91 -4.37 15.80
CA MET A 222 15.96 -3.06 15.15
C MET A 222 15.21 -1.96 15.93
N ILE A 223 14.53 -2.31 17.02
CA ILE A 223 13.85 -1.37 17.90
C ILE A 223 14.44 -1.52 19.30
N HIS A 224 15.16 -0.50 19.74
CA HIS A 224 15.64 -0.36 21.11
C HIS A 224 15.19 1.02 21.59
N ALA A 225 13.97 1.10 22.08
CA ALA A 225 13.30 2.35 22.38
C ALA A 225 12.41 2.21 23.62
N LYS A 226 12.02 3.35 24.20
CA LYS A 226 11.09 3.44 25.32
C LYS A 226 9.87 4.25 24.91
N ALA A 227 8.67 3.75 25.19
CA ALA A 227 7.44 4.48 24.97
C ALA A 227 7.43 5.80 25.78
N LYS A 228 7.03 6.89 25.13
CA LYS A 228 6.90 8.23 25.72
C LYS A 228 5.44 8.65 25.77
N THR A 229 4.79 8.69 24.61
CA THR A 229 3.37 9.02 24.52
C THR A 229 2.64 7.98 23.68
N VAL A 230 1.32 7.92 23.84
CA VAL A 230 0.46 6.97 23.14
C VAL A 230 -0.90 7.58 22.82
N ALA A 231 -1.47 7.17 21.71
CA ALA A 231 -2.90 7.26 21.40
C ALA A 231 -3.41 5.90 20.98
N SER A 232 -4.69 5.63 21.19
CA SER A 232 -5.31 4.38 20.76
C SER A 232 -6.59 4.64 20.00
N ARG A 233 -6.95 3.69 19.13
CA ARG A 233 -8.24 3.64 18.42
C ARG A 233 -8.76 2.23 18.34
N ASP A 234 -10.09 2.09 18.24
CA ASP A 234 -10.71 0.80 18.11
C ASP A 234 -10.52 0.22 16.71
N LEU A 235 -10.26 -1.08 16.65
CA LEU A 235 -10.35 -1.92 15.47
C LEU A 235 -11.56 -2.84 15.59
N PRO A 236 -12.10 -3.37 14.49
CA PRO A 236 -13.18 -4.36 14.55
C PRO A 236 -12.90 -5.56 15.47
N ASP A 237 -11.64 -5.99 15.54
CA ASP A 237 -11.19 -7.16 16.26
C ASP A 237 -10.17 -6.85 17.39
N GLY A 238 -10.09 -5.59 17.86
CA GLY A 238 -9.10 -5.23 18.88
C GLY A 238 -8.85 -3.74 19.02
N THR A 239 -7.63 -3.37 19.35
CA THR A 239 -7.20 -1.97 19.52
C THR A 239 -5.87 -1.73 18.81
N GLU A 240 -5.77 -0.60 18.12
CA GLU A 240 -4.52 -0.12 17.55
C GLU A 240 -3.97 1.04 18.40
N TYR A 241 -2.71 0.96 18.73
CA TYR A 241 -1.96 1.96 19.47
C TYR A 241 -0.95 2.64 18.56
N LEU A 242 -0.83 3.95 18.66
CA LEU A 242 0.23 4.75 18.07
C LEU A 242 1.12 5.26 19.20
N PHE A 243 2.27 4.66 19.38
CA PHE A 243 3.28 5.11 20.32
C PHE A 243 4.25 6.09 19.66
N THR A 244 4.56 7.18 20.34
CA THR A 244 5.82 7.90 20.14
C THR A 244 6.81 7.36 21.16
N ALA A 245 7.92 6.84 20.68
CA ALA A 245 8.96 6.24 21.50
C ALA A 245 10.31 6.90 21.23
N VAL A 246 11.18 6.92 22.22
CA VAL A 246 12.52 7.49 22.15
C VAL A 246 13.52 6.35 21.99
N ASN A 247 14.34 6.39 20.94
CA ASN A 247 15.42 5.44 20.77
C ASN A 247 16.40 5.52 21.95
N LEU A 248 16.80 4.38 22.46
CA LEU A 248 17.80 4.26 23.53
C LEU A 248 19.18 3.94 22.92
N PRO A 249 20.26 4.49 23.50
CA PRO A 249 21.61 4.12 23.13
C PRO A 249 21.82 2.60 23.29
N ARG A 250 22.57 1.99 22.38
CA ARG A 250 22.95 0.57 22.45
C ARG A 250 24.41 0.49 22.87
N GLU A 251 24.78 -0.57 23.59
CA GLU A 251 26.17 -0.80 24.01
C GLU A 251 27.12 -0.88 22.82
N ASP A 252 26.68 -1.50 21.72
CA ASP A 252 27.44 -1.63 20.46
C ASP A 252 27.40 -0.36 19.57
N LYS A 253 26.54 0.60 19.90
CA LYS A 253 26.35 1.88 19.18
C LYS A 253 25.95 2.99 20.13
N PRO A 254 26.88 3.46 21.02
CA PRO A 254 26.58 4.48 22.04
C PRO A 254 26.23 5.84 21.44
N ASP A 255 26.70 6.15 20.22
CA ASP A 255 26.42 7.41 19.50
C ASP A 255 25.15 7.35 18.64
N MET A 256 24.31 6.33 18.84
CA MET A 256 23.04 6.22 18.10
C MET A 256 22.13 7.41 18.45
N PRO A 257 21.52 8.08 17.45
CA PRO A 257 20.60 9.16 17.71
C PRO A 257 19.47 8.73 18.64
N THR A 258 19.13 9.60 19.60
CA THR A 258 17.97 9.42 20.50
C THR A 258 16.70 10.02 19.90
N ASP A 259 16.55 9.89 18.60
CA ASP A 259 15.40 10.39 17.86
C ASP A 259 14.11 9.72 18.31
N GLU A 260 13.01 10.46 18.19
CA GLU A 260 11.69 9.90 18.38
C GLU A 260 11.27 9.09 17.16
N ILE A 261 10.66 7.94 17.40
CA ILE A 261 10.07 7.06 16.39
C ILE A 261 8.59 6.88 16.70
N GLN A 262 7.80 6.67 15.65
CA GLN A 262 6.41 6.26 15.80
C GLN A 262 6.29 4.75 15.58
N VAL A 263 5.68 4.06 16.52
CA VAL A 263 5.45 2.62 16.47
C VAL A 263 3.97 2.33 16.58
N TYR A 264 3.44 1.68 15.55
CA TYR A 264 2.06 1.22 15.54
C TYR A 264 2.02 -0.21 16.10
N VAL A 265 1.14 -0.43 17.07
CA VAL A 265 0.96 -1.72 17.74
C VAL A 265 -0.50 -2.12 17.68
N THR A 266 -0.78 -3.35 17.26
CA THR A 266 -2.13 -3.92 17.29
C THR A 266 -2.22 -4.95 18.41
N VAL A 267 -3.29 -4.89 19.17
CA VAL A 267 -3.69 -5.89 20.17
C VAL A 267 -5.04 -6.43 19.75
N GLU A 268 -5.04 -7.59 19.08
CA GLU A 268 -6.28 -8.31 18.78
C GLU A 268 -6.79 -9.03 20.01
N LYS A 269 -8.10 -9.28 20.03
CA LYS A 269 -8.71 -10.00 21.14
C LYS A 269 -8.04 -11.36 21.35
N ASP A 270 -7.65 -11.64 22.58
CA ASP A 270 -7.01 -12.90 23.03
C ASP A 270 -5.64 -13.18 22.38
N LYS A 271 -4.99 -12.17 21.78
CA LYS A 271 -3.65 -12.26 21.19
C LYS A 271 -2.65 -11.33 21.88
N ALA A 272 -1.38 -11.69 21.78
CA ALA A 272 -0.30 -10.83 22.24
C ALA A 272 -0.18 -9.56 21.39
N PRO A 273 0.31 -8.45 21.97
CA PRO A 273 0.62 -7.23 21.22
C PRO A 273 1.61 -7.51 20.08
N VAL A 274 1.36 -6.92 18.91
CA VAL A 274 2.25 -7.04 17.74
C VAL A 274 2.44 -5.67 17.14
N PHE A 275 3.68 -5.21 16.96
CA PHE A 275 3.89 -3.99 16.21
C PHE A 275 3.66 -4.24 14.71
N THR A 276 3.05 -3.27 14.06
CA THR A 276 2.63 -3.38 12.65
C THR A 276 3.55 -2.61 11.72
N LYS A 277 4.02 -1.43 12.14
CA LYS A 277 5.02 -0.64 11.43
C LYS A 277 5.72 0.35 12.34
N VAL A 278 6.88 0.82 11.88
CA VAL A 278 7.66 1.90 12.48
C VAL A 278 7.86 3.00 11.44
N ILE A 279 7.67 4.25 11.86
CA ILE A 279 8.01 5.46 11.09
C ILE A 279 9.16 6.14 11.82
N ARG A 280 10.24 6.46 11.09
CA ARG A 280 11.44 7.13 11.57
C ARG A 280 11.61 8.49 10.92
#